data_f985077c6e0fcec2497e28ff2905214c
#
_entry.id   f985077c6e0fcec2497e28ff2905214c
#
_cell.length_a   1.000
_cell.length_b   1.000
_cell.length_c   1.000
_cell.angle_alpha   90.00
_cell.angle_beta   90.00
_cell.angle_gamma   90.00
#
_symmetry.space_group_name_H-M   'P 1'
#
loop_
_entity.id
_entity.type
_entity.pdbx_description
1 polymer ?
#
loop_
_entity_poly.entity_id
_entity_poly.type
_entity_poly.pdbx_seq_one_letter_code
_entity_poly.pdbx_strand_id
1 'polypeptide(L)'
;MSYTNGNGNGNGHKPKPKNVLGTELKCCCLKPLTGFYRDGFCRTGADDTGRHTVCVRVTDDFLKFSRAVGNDLSTPRPEFAFPGLVDGDKWCLCVLRWKEANEHGVAPQVVLESCHESALKIVELEDLKENALEED
;
A
#
# COMPACT_ATOMS: atom_id res chain seq x y z
N MET A 1 -8.47 -12.88 -27.17
CA MET A 1 -9.21 -12.89 -27.46
C MET A 1 -9.64 -12.78 -27.36
N SER A 2 -9.08 -12.72 -27.09
CA SER A 2 -9.70 -12.68 -27.21
C SER A 2 -10.03 -12.54 -26.93
N TYR A 3 -9.50 -12.62 -26.78
CA TYR A 3 -10.19 -12.55 -26.91
C TYR A 3 -10.49 -12.73 -26.59
N THR A 4 -9.78 -13.01 -26.34
CA THR A 4 -10.34 -13.18 -26.43
C THR A 4 -10.51 -13.32 -26.19
N ASN A 5 -10.10 -13.38 -26.11
CA ASN A 5 -10.60 -13.54 -26.17
C ASN A 5 -10.76 -13.69 -25.84
N GLY A 6 -10.38 -13.78 -25.48
CA GLY A 6 -10.72 -13.97 -25.60
C GLY A 6 -10.63 -14.02 -25.13
N ASN A 7 -10.15 -14.10 -24.83
CA ASN A 7 -10.50 -14.23 -24.69
C ASN A 7 -10.64 -14.35 -24.27
N GLY A 8 -10.36 -14.27 -23.97
CA GLY A 8 -10.62 -14.43 -23.91
C GLY A 8 -10.61 -14.50 -23.44
N ASN A 9 -10.44 -14.45 -23.41
CA ASN A 9 -10.71 -14.44 -23.12
C ASN A 9 -11.16 -14.19 -22.88
N GLY A 10 -11.40 -13.96 -22.87
CA GLY A 10 -11.70 -13.61 -22.74
C GLY A 10 -11.83 -12.98 -22.43
N ASN A 11 -12.11 -12.65 -22.59
CA ASN A 11 -11.98 -12.28 -22.03
C ASN A 11 -12.04 -11.57 -21.41
N GLY A 12 -12.65 -11.40 -21.24
CA GLY A 12 -12.66 -10.17 -20.54
C GLY A 12 -11.42 -9.91 -19.71
N HIS A 13 -10.52 -9.24 -20.25
CA HIS A 13 -9.34 -8.80 -19.54
C HIS A 13 -9.67 -7.59 -18.71
N LYS A 14 -9.52 -7.69 -17.39
CA LYS A 14 -9.52 -6.51 -16.55
C LYS A 14 -8.18 -5.82 -16.72
N PRO A 15 -8.14 -4.47 -16.87
CA PRO A 15 -6.86 -3.77 -16.92
C PRO A 15 -6.08 -4.05 -15.64
N LYS A 16 -4.77 -4.20 -15.77
CA LYS A 16 -3.92 -4.34 -14.60
C LYS A 16 -3.92 -3.03 -13.82
N PRO A 17 -3.91 -3.09 -12.47
CA PRO A 17 -3.89 -1.86 -11.69
C PRO A 17 -2.63 -1.06 -11.96
N LYS A 18 -2.76 0.26 -11.86
CA LYS A 18 -1.63 1.18 -12.07
C LYS A 18 -1.21 1.81 -10.76
N ASN A 19 0.05 2.23 -10.74
CA ASN A 19 0.61 2.94 -9.59
C ASN A 19 0.45 4.45 -9.76
N VAL A 20 0.88 5.21 -8.75
CA VAL A 20 0.76 6.68 -8.73
C VAL A 20 1.58 7.37 -9.82
N LEU A 21 2.51 6.66 -10.46
CA LEU A 21 3.30 7.19 -11.57
C LEU A 21 2.68 6.89 -12.93
N GLY A 22 1.55 6.18 -12.96
CA GLY A 22 0.84 5.84 -14.19
C GLY A 22 1.37 4.60 -14.89
N THR A 23 2.28 3.87 -14.26
CA THR A 23 2.80 2.60 -14.79
C THR A 23 2.15 1.43 -14.07
N GLU A 24 2.49 0.20 -14.43
CA GLU A 24 1.90 -0.98 -13.80
C GLU A 24 2.27 -1.06 -12.31
N LEU A 25 1.28 -1.34 -11.46
CA LEU A 25 1.49 -1.46 -10.02
C LEU A 25 2.45 -2.62 -9.73
N LYS A 26 3.51 -2.33 -8.97
CA LYS A 26 4.50 -3.34 -8.59
C LYS A 26 4.23 -3.90 -7.21
N CYS A 27 4.77 -5.08 -6.95
CA CYS A 27 4.67 -5.74 -5.65
C CYS A 27 5.27 -4.86 -4.56
N CYS A 28 4.56 -4.73 -3.44
CA CYS A 28 5.06 -4.01 -2.27
C CYS A 28 5.95 -4.91 -1.44
N CYS A 29 5.43 -6.03 -0.97
CA CYS A 29 6.20 -6.96 -0.15
C CYS A 29 5.52 -8.32 -0.06
N LEU A 30 6.35 -9.37 -0.10
CA LEU A 30 5.88 -10.74 0.10
C LEU A 30 6.22 -11.26 1.50
N LYS A 31 7.14 -10.57 2.21
CA LYS A 31 7.61 -11.00 3.53
C LYS A 31 7.95 -9.78 4.39
N PRO A 32 7.00 -9.29 5.20
CA PRO A 32 5.65 -9.85 5.47
C PRO A 32 4.74 -9.76 4.25
N LEU A 33 3.90 -10.78 4.08
CA LEU A 33 2.93 -10.77 2.99
C LEU A 33 1.89 -9.68 3.26
N THR A 34 1.84 -8.69 2.40
CA THR A 34 1.04 -7.48 2.62
C THR A 34 -0.09 -7.35 1.60
N GLY A 35 -0.87 -6.28 1.78
CA GLY A 35 -2.01 -5.96 0.94
C GLY A 35 -3.32 -6.43 1.56
N PHE A 36 -4.40 -5.74 1.26
CA PHE A 36 -5.72 -6.12 1.76
C PHE A 36 -6.05 -7.56 1.37
N TYR A 37 -5.67 -7.95 0.15
CA TYR A 37 -5.94 -9.30 -0.37
C TYR A 37 -4.80 -10.29 -0.07
N ARG A 38 -3.76 -9.86 0.64
CA ARG A 38 -2.60 -10.69 1.01
C ARG A 38 -1.93 -11.35 -0.18
N ASP A 39 -1.73 -10.57 -1.25
CA ASP A 39 -1.02 -11.02 -2.44
C ASP A 39 0.28 -10.24 -2.69
N GLY A 40 0.65 -9.36 -1.76
CA GLY A 40 1.87 -8.57 -1.86
C GLY A 40 1.70 -7.23 -2.55
N PHE A 41 0.54 -6.97 -3.13
CA PHE A 41 0.26 -5.74 -3.88
C PHE A 41 -0.72 -4.86 -3.12
N CYS A 42 -0.52 -3.54 -3.21
CA CYS A 42 -1.41 -2.57 -2.57
C CYS A 42 -2.64 -2.30 -3.46
N ARG A 43 -3.33 -3.40 -3.82
CA ARG A 43 -4.57 -3.31 -4.59
C ARG A 43 -5.73 -2.97 -3.66
N THR A 44 -6.76 -2.37 -4.20
CA THR A 44 -7.94 -2.02 -3.43
C THR A 44 -9.20 -2.36 -4.22
N GLY A 45 -10.32 -2.38 -3.52
CA GLY A 45 -11.62 -2.66 -4.10
C GLY A 45 -12.71 -2.16 -3.18
N ALA A 46 -13.97 -2.40 -3.54
CA ALA A 46 -15.13 -1.91 -2.79
C ALA A 46 -15.17 -2.43 -1.35
N ASP A 47 -14.60 -3.60 -1.10
CA ASP A 47 -14.56 -4.22 0.22
C ASP A 47 -13.40 -3.73 1.09
N ASP A 48 -12.45 -2.99 0.51
CA ASP A 48 -11.31 -2.42 1.23
C ASP A 48 -11.65 -1.00 1.67
N THR A 49 -12.41 -0.88 2.75
CA THR A 49 -12.85 0.43 3.25
C THR A 49 -11.68 1.26 3.76
N GLY A 50 -10.61 0.62 4.24
CA GLY A 50 -9.42 1.31 4.71
C GLY A 50 -8.52 1.82 3.59
N ARG A 51 -8.75 1.38 2.36
CA ARG A 51 -7.96 1.76 1.18
C ARG A 51 -6.47 1.63 1.43
N HIS A 52 -6.01 0.38 1.52
CA HIS A 52 -4.61 0.02 1.82
C HIS A 52 -3.77 0.15 0.54
N THR A 53 -3.57 1.39 0.11
CA THR A 53 -3.04 1.71 -1.22
C THR A 53 -1.63 2.29 -1.23
N VAL A 54 -1.03 2.56 -0.07
CA VAL A 54 0.29 3.19 0.02
C VAL A 54 1.31 2.17 0.51
N CYS A 55 2.26 1.80 -0.35
CA CYS A 55 3.36 0.92 0.04
C CYS A 55 4.40 1.74 0.79
N VAL A 56 4.63 1.41 2.05
CA VAL A 56 5.55 2.14 2.92
C VAL A 56 6.62 1.22 3.47
N ARG A 57 7.74 1.81 3.86
CA ARG A 57 8.74 1.15 4.68
C ARG A 57 8.62 1.77 6.08
N VAL A 58 8.14 0.97 7.03
CA VAL A 58 7.85 1.49 8.37
C VAL A 58 9.11 1.75 9.19
N THR A 59 8.99 2.70 10.11
CA THR A 59 10.04 3.04 11.06
C THR A 59 9.49 2.88 12.47
N ASP A 60 10.38 2.77 13.46
CA ASP A 60 9.97 2.73 14.86
C ASP A 60 9.13 3.95 15.23
N ASP A 61 9.55 5.14 14.78
CA ASP A 61 8.82 6.37 15.09
C ASP A 61 7.41 6.34 14.53
N PHE A 62 7.24 5.88 13.29
CA PHE A 62 5.91 5.75 12.71
C PHE A 62 5.09 4.71 13.45
N LEU A 63 5.68 3.55 13.78
CA LEU A 63 4.95 2.49 14.48
C LEU A 63 4.45 2.95 15.85
N LYS A 64 5.26 3.71 16.58
CA LYS A 64 4.85 4.29 17.87
C LYS A 64 3.71 5.29 17.70
N PHE A 65 3.82 6.17 16.72
CA PHE A 65 2.77 7.14 16.42
C PHE A 65 1.48 6.42 16.04
N SER A 66 1.56 5.45 15.14
CA SER A 66 0.40 4.71 14.66
C SER A 66 -0.33 4.02 15.81
N ARG A 67 0.43 3.40 16.71
CA ARG A 67 -0.14 2.76 17.89
C ARG A 67 -0.85 3.79 18.78
N ALA A 68 -0.22 4.94 18.99
CA ALA A 68 -0.76 6.00 19.85
C ALA A 68 -2.08 6.55 19.33
N VAL A 69 -2.28 6.61 18.01
CA VAL A 69 -3.51 7.12 17.41
C VAL A 69 -4.53 6.02 17.10
N GLY A 70 -4.32 4.83 17.64
CA GLY A 70 -5.32 3.77 17.58
C GLY A 70 -5.15 2.75 16.45
N ASN A 71 -4.05 2.80 15.71
CA ASN A 71 -3.77 1.83 14.64
C ASN A 71 -2.51 1.06 14.97
N ASP A 72 -2.64 0.08 15.87
CA ASP A 72 -1.51 -0.73 16.33
C ASP A 72 -1.08 -1.71 15.24
N LEU A 73 0.06 -1.44 14.62
CA LEU A 73 0.66 -2.28 13.59
C LEU A 73 1.78 -3.17 14.12
N SER A 74 2.07 -3.09 15.41
CA SER A 74 3.20 -3.84 16.01
C SER A 74 2.78 -5.16 16.62
N THR A 75 1.52 -5.29 17.03
CA THR A 75 1.02 -6.50 17.69
C THR A 75 0.54 -7.51 16.64
N PRO A 76 1.04 -8.75 16.68
CA PRO A 76 0.56 -9.78 15.75
C PRO A 76 -0.95 -10.03 15.86
N ARG A 77 -1.59 -10.26 14.73
CA ARG A 77 -3.01 -10.61 14.63
C ARG A 77 -3.14 -11.83 13.72
N PRO A 78 -2.95 -13.03 14.27
CA PRO A 78 -3.00 -14.27 13.46
C PRO A 78 -4.32 -14.45 12.72
N GLU A 79 -5.43 -13.98 13.30
CA GLU A 79 -6.76 -14.08 12.68
C GLU A 79 -6.86 -13.30 11.36
N PHE A 80 -5.96 -12.35 11.13
CA PHE A 80 -5.90 -11.58 9.88
C PHE A 80 -4.63 -11.89 9.08
N ALA A 81 -3.93 -12.97 9.42
CA ALA A 81 -2.65 -13.32 8.80
C ALA A 81 -1.65 -12.16 8.89
N PHE A 82 -1.64 -11.46 10.03
CA PHE A 82 -0.81 -10.29 10.26
C PHE A 82 0.26 -10.60 11.32
N PRO A 83 1.55 -10.58 10.94
CA PRO A 83 2.63 -10.97 11.86
C PRO A 83 3.09 -9.89 12.83
N GLY A 84 2.57 -8.66 12.72
CA GLY A 84 3.12 -7.51 13.41
C GLY A 84 4.32 -6.96 12.63
N LEU A 85 4.48 -5.64 12.62
CA LEU A 85 5.55 -5.00 11.86
C LEU A 85 6.67 -4.53 12.78
N VAL A 86 7.89 -4.55 12.23
CA VAL A 86 9.06 -3.98 12.89
C VAL A 86 9.73 -3.01 11.93
N ASP A 87 10.61 -2.15 12.45
CA ASP A 87 11.36 -1.18 11.65
C ASP A 87 11.94 -1.84 10.41
N GLY A 88 11.74 -1.22 9.26
CA GLY A 88 12.26 -1.70 7.98
C GLY A 88 11.29 -2.56 7.17
N ASP A 89 10.22 -3.04 7.78
CA ASP A 89 9.22 -3.83 7.04
C ASP A 89 8.48 -2.95 6.04
N LYS A 90 8.10 -3.54 4.90
CA LYS A 90 7.24 -2.86 3.92
C LYS A 90 5.82 -3.35 4.09
N TRP A 91 4.88 -2.42 3.96
CA TRP A 91 3.48 -2.72 4.21
C TRP A 91 2.56 -1.85 3.36
N CYS A 92 1.43 -2.40 2.93
CA CYS A 92 0.39 -1.63 2.27
C CYS A 92 -0.44 -0.94 3.35
N LEU A 93 -0.21 0.35 3.51
CA LEU A 93 -0.82 1.15 4.57
C LEU A 93 -2.09 1.83 4.08
N CYS A 94 -3.06 1.96 4.99
CA CYS A 94 -4.25 2.77 4.75
C CYS A 94 -3.84 4.20 4.40
N VAL A 95 -4.37 4.73 3.30
CA VAL A 95 -3.95 6.04 2.79
C VAL A 95 -4.26 7.17 3.78
N LEU A 96 -5.37 7.08 4.51
CA LEU A 96 -5.70 8.09 5.53
C LEU A 96 -4.73 8.04 6.71
N ARG A 97 -4.24 6.85 7.06
CA ARG A 97 -3.23 6.71 8.11
C ARG A 97 -1.89 7.29 7.67
N TRP A 98 -1.56 7.15 6.38
CA TRP A 98 -0.35 7.78 5.86
C TRP A 98 -0.47 9.30 5.89
N LYS A 99 -1.62 9.82 5.45
CA LYS A 99 -1.89 11.26 5.46
C LYS A 99 -1.77 11.83 6.86
N GLU A 100 -2.39 11.18 7.84
CA GLU A 100 -2.33 11.57 9.24
C GLU A 100 -0.87 11.64 9.73
N ALA A 101 -0.07 10.62 9.43
CA ALA A 101 1.33 10.59 9.82
C ALA A 101 2.12 11.71 9.15
N ASN A 102 1.82 12.00 7.88
CA ASN A 102 2.48 13.08 7.15
C ASN A 102 2.20 14.44 7.78
N GLU A 103 0.96 14.64 8.20
CA GLU A 103 0.56 15.89 8.87
C GLU A 103 1.26 16.08 10.22
N HIS A 104 1.71 14.99 10.82
CA HIS A 104 2.41 15.02 12.10
C HIS A 104 3.93 14.86 11.97
N GLY A 105 4.45 14.87 10.75
CA GLY A 105 5.90 14.81 10.51
C GLY A 105 6.55 13.48 10.74
N VAL A 106 5.77 12.39 10.75
CA VAL A 106 6.29 11.04 10.98
C VAL A 106 5.88 10.06 9.87
N ALA A 107 5.58 10.56 8.68
CA ALA A 107 5.20 9.71 7.56
C ALA A 107 6.33 8.74 7.22
N PRO A 108 6.02 7.44 7.09
CA PRO A 108 7.03 6.50 6.60
C PRO A 108 7.30 6.75 5.11
N GLN A 109 8.51 6.42 4.68
CA GLN A 109 8.87 6.55 3.27
C GLN A 109 8.03 5.61 2.42
N VAL A 110 7.73 6.03 1.19
CA VAL A 110 6.85 5.30 0.28
C VAL A 110 7.63 4.74 -0.91
N VAL A 111 7.17 3.61 -1.43
CA VAL A 111 7.69 3.03 -2.67
C VAL A 111 6.70 3.41 -3.77
N LEU A 112 7.00 4.46 -4.52
CA LEU A 112 6.05 5.06 -5.47
C LEU A 112 5.49 4.05 -6.47
N GLU A 113 6.33 3.18 -7.04
CA GLU A 113 5.90 2.19 -8.03
C GLU A 113 4.94 1.15 -7.46
N SER A 114 4.87 1.04 -6.15
CA SER A 114 4.03 0.07 -5.46
C SER A 114 2.84 0.72 -4.73
N CYS A 115 2.64 2.03 -4.92
CA CYS A 115 1.47 2.74 -4.40
C CYS A 115 0.39 2.77 -5.47
N HIS A 116 -0.82 2.33 -5.12
CA HIS A 116 -1.94 2.28 -6.06
C HIS A 116 -2.36 3.69 -6.48
N GLU A 117 -2.73 3.86 -7.75
CA GLU A 117 -3.10 5.18 -8.28
C GLU A 117 -4.24 5.86 -7.51
N SER A 118 -5.15 5.07 -6.94
CA SER A 118 -6.29 5.63 -6.20
C SER A 118 -5.89 6.37 -4.93
N ALA A 119 -4.66 6.20 -4.46
CA ALA A 119 -4.15 6.98 -3.32
C ALA A 119 -4.20 8.48 -3.63
N LEU A 120 -4.08 8.84 -4.92
CA LEU A 120 -4.10 10.24 -5.35
C LEU A 120 -5.46 10.91 -5.19
N LYS A 121 -6.51 10.15 -4.87
CA LYS A 121 -7.81 10.73 -4.52
C LYS A 121 -7.80 11.34 -3.12
N ILE A 122 -6.84 10.96 -2.30
CA ILE A 122 -6.77 11.35 -0.89
C ILE A 122 -5.53 12.22 -0.61
N VAL A 123 -4.38 11.91 -1.25
CA VAL A 123 -3.13 12.62 -1.01
C VAL A 123 -2.57 13.13 -2.34
N GLU A 124 -1.74 14.17 -2.26
CA GLU A 124 -1.09 14.74 -3.44
C GLU A 124 0.14 13.93 -3.82
N LEU A 125 0.38 13.79 -5.13
CA LEU A 125 1.57 13.09 -5.61
C LEU A 125 2.85 13.72 -5.05
N GLU A 126 2.89 15.06 -4.95
CA GLU A 126 4.06 15.76 -4.42
C GLU A 126 4.38 15.34 -2.99
N ASP A 127 3.36 15.12 -2.15
CA ASP A 127 3.59 14.67 -0.77
C ASP A 127 4.22 13.29 -0.76
N LEU A 128 3.78 12.40 -1.67
CA LEU A 128 4.36 11.07 -1.78
C LEU A 128 5.81 11.15 -2.28
N LYS A 129 6.07 12.00 -3.27
CA LYS A 129 7.42 12.16 -3.82
C LYS A 129 8.41 12.70 -2.79
N GLU A 130 7.96 13.62 -1.93
CA GLU A 130 8.81 14.17 -0.86
C GLU A 130 9.22 13.09 0.13
N ASN A 131 8.46 12.02 0.24
CA ASN A 131 8.71 10.93 1.16
C ASN A 131 9.13 9.66 0.43
N ALA A 132 9.55 9.77 -0.82
CA ALA A 132 9.89 8.59 -1.61
C ALA A 132 11.14 7.89 -1.09
N LEU A 133 11.04 6.58 -0.94
CA LEU A 133 12.19 5.76 -0.63
C LEU A 133 13.03 5.61 -1.89
N GLU A 134 14.30 5.98 -1.81
CA GLU A 134 15.23 5.77 -2.93
C GLU A 134 15.83 4.39 -2.80
N GLU A 135 15.59 3.56 -3.81
CA GLU A 135 16.16 2.23 -3.87
C GLU A 135 17.07 2.13 -5.09
N ASP A 136 18.24 1.56 -4.91
CA ASP A 136 19.17 1.34 -6.00
C ASP A 136 18.77 0.17 -6.89
#